data_e223bf0771386f280c98ce1543f06dee
#
_entry.id   e223bf0771386f280c98ce1543f06dee
#
_cell.length_a   1.000
_cell.length_b   1.000
_cell.length_c   1.000
_cell.angle_alpha   90.00
_cell.angle_beta   90.00
_cell.angle_gamma   90.00
#
_symmetry.space_group_name_H-M   'P 1'
#
loop_
_entity.id
_entity.type
_entity.pdbx_description
1 polymer ?
#
loop_
_entity_poly.entity_id
_entity_poly.type
_entity_poly.pdbx_seq_one_letter_code
_entity_poly.pdbx_strand_id
1 'polypeptide(L)'
;MKNRFLCMTMWLMLCSRILAQGWVSIQEFGVQPNNTAAENTKCLQKAIDSMANRGGALFVEPTEGGYPIDGGLTLRRNVTLVGVHGPTGRGTATNDRAKPTGSLFVIRDKEKPFITVESATQIKGIQFYYPEQAFDKPEDIIPYPTTIQMSQQNAVQGVTLSCLTFYGEYIAMDFRGKETLVCEQILFEHCYGYPLSGQFIAIDRCYDVPRILHCHVNPANMREFGRSFHKSVIDSVVRQKTYTYWIDHTDNAQLMDLFTFGVHGGIYLGSETYGQLTNFNFDCVCIGIHKLGSQWKNRNWQIAQGSIIANVGEKLEDIHPILIEGIGHSSITNVEAFSGENGALTNKGASWDYMTVTGEATISLANCRMRGYKADTPINAHPKAKISAYGCIDKNNVFFEMKP
;
A
#
# COMPACT_ATOMS: atom_id res chain seq x y z
N MET A 1 18.34 -59.00 19.15
CA MET A 1 17.51 -57.90 19.69
C MET A 1 18.04 -56.50 19.36
N LYS A 2 19.36 -56.23 19.41
CA LYS A 2 19.93 -54.89 19.12
C LYS A 2 19.63 -54.34 17.72
N ASN A 3 19.62 -55.14 16.66
CA ASN A 3 19.39 -54.67 15.28
C ASN A 3 17.92 -54.29 15.00
N ARG A 4 16.97 -54.85 15.72
CA ARG A 4 15.53 -54.48 15.57
C ARG A 4 15.21 -53.17 16.23
N PHE A 5 15.91 -52.79 17.30
CA PHE A 5 15.73 -51.50 17.97
C PHE A 5 16.33 -50.34 17.15
N LEU A 6 17.43 -50.56 16.45
CA LEU A 6 18.07 -49.55 15.61
C LEU A 6 17.24 -49.23 14.35
N CYS A 7 16.63 -50.25 13.71
CA CYS A 7 15.72 -50.04 12.62
C CYS A 7 14.42 -49.34 13.01
N MET A 8 13.89 -49.65 14.20
CA MET A 8 12.66 -48.98 14.69
C MET A 8 12.87 -47.53 15.07
N THR A 9 14.01 -47.19 15.66
CA THR A 9 14.40 -45.77 15.96
C THR A 9 14.69 -44.99 14.68
N MET A 10 15.34 -45.55 13.69
CA MET A 10 15.53 -44.92 12.38
C MET A 10 14.20 -44.71 11.63
N TRP A 11 13.28 -45.67 11.69
CA TRP A 11 11.95 -45.52 11.13
C TRP A 11 11.09 -44.45 11.85
N LEU A 12 11.16 -44.39 13.18
CA LEU A 12 10.49 -43.34 13.96
C LEU A 12 11.09 -41.95 13.68
N MET A 13 12.40 -41.81 13.47
CA MET A 13 13.01 -40.56 13.08
C MET A 13 12.69 -40.14 11.64
N LEU A 14 12.54 -41.11 10.71
CA LEU A 14 12.04 -40.81 9.35
C LEU A 14 10.56 -40.42 9.37
N CYS A 15 9.72 -41.14 10.12
CA CYS A 15 8.31 -40.81 10.24
C CYS A 15 8.07 -39.46 10.95
N SER A 16 8.89 -39.09 11.94
CA SER A 16 8.77 -37.78 12.59
C SER A 16 9.16 -36.61 11.66
N ARG A 17 10.06 -36.81 10.72
CA ARG A 17 10.35 -35.82 9.67
C ARG A 17 9.21 -35.66 8.67
N ILE A 18 8.44 -36.72 8.39
CA ILE A 18 7.32 -36.66 7.44
C ILE A 18 6.09 -35.96 8.05
N LEU A 19 5.93 -35.98 9.37
CA LEU A 19 4.78 -35.40 10.08
C LEU A 19 4.98 -33.92 10.51
N ALA A 20 6.19 -33.36 10.35
CA ALA A 20 6.53 -32.00 10.78
C ALA A 20 6.84 -31.03 9.63
N GLN A 21 6.56 -31.36 8.39
CA GLN A 21 6.86 -30.48 7.26
C GLN A 21 5.69 -29.53 6.99
N GLY A 22 5.49 -28.54 7.91
CA GLY A 22 4.61 -27.42 7.63
C GLY A 22 5.26 -26.40 6.67
N TRP A 23 6.55 -26.12 6.84
CA TRP A 23 7.31 -25.16 6.02
C TRP A 23 8.66 -25.74 5.63
N VAL A 24 9.13 -25.43 4.42
CA VAL A 24 10.45 -25.83 3.91
C VAL A 24 11.34 -24.60 3.86
N SER A 25 12.54 -24.70 4.43
CA SER A 25 13.51 -23.61 4.42
C SER A 25 13.98 -23.28 2.99
N ILE A 26 14.08 -21.99 2.65
CA ILE A 26 14.72 -21.58 1.38
C ILE A 26 16.20 -21.98 1.35
N GLN A 27 16.85 -22.11 2.51
CA GLN A 27 18.26 -22.51 2.61
C GLN A 27 18.46 -23.97 2.18
N GLU A 28 17.45 -24.84 2.30
CA GLU A 28 17.50 -26.21 1.77
C GLU A 28 17.65 -26.27 0.24
N PHE A 29 17.27 -25.18 -0.44
CA PHE A 29 17.42 -25.03 -1.90
C PHE A 29 18.71 -24.28 -2.28
N GLY A 30 19.53 -23.88 -1.29
CA GLY A 30 20.79 -23.21 -1.52
C GLY A 30 20.71 -21.69 -1.52
N VAL A 31 19.60 -21.08 -1.08
CA VAL A 31 19.52 -19.63 -0.85
C VAL A 31 20.30 -19.29 0.41
N GLN A 32 21.37 -18.49 0.30
CA GLN A 32 22.27 -18.20 1.43
C GLN A 32 22.61 -16.70 1.48
N PRO A 33 22.81 -16.12 2.68
CA PRO A 33 23.16 -14.70 2.82
C PRO A 33 24.45 -14.31 2.09
N ASN A 34 25.39 -15.23 1.98
CA ASN A 34 26.71 -14.98 1.38
C ASN A 34 26.78 -15.28 -0.13
N ASN A 35 25.72 -15.76 -0.75
CA ASN A 35 25.66 -15.96 -2.19
C ASN A 35 25.55 -14.62 -2.93
N THR A 36 25.85 -14.64 -4.22
CA THR A 36 25.49 -13.53 -5.10
C THR A 36 23.97 -13.44 -5.28
N ALA A 37 23.47 -12.27 -5.64
CA ALA A 37 22.03 -12.07 -5.90
C ALA A 37 21.52 -12.99 -7.00
N ALA A 38 22.28 -13.17 -8.09
CA ALA A 38 21.93 -14.05 -9.20
C ALA A 38 21.83 -15.54 -8.78
N GLU A 39 22.76 -16.01 -7.93
CA GLU A 39 22.71 -17.38 -7.41
C GLU A 39 21.48 -17.59 -6.53
N ASN A 40 21.23 -16.66 -5.60
CA ASN A 40 20.06 -16.73 -4.72
C ASN A 40 18.76 -16.65 -5.52
N THR A 41 18.65 -15.79 -6.52
CA THR A 41 17.47 -15.69 -7.38
C THR A 41 17.18 -17.02 -8.07
N LYS A 42 18.20 -17.65 -8.64
CA LYS A 42 18.07 -18.97 -9.27
C LYS A 42 17.64 -20.05 -8.27
N CYS A 43 18.24 -20.05 -7.08
CA CYS A 43 17.93 -21.02 -6.02
C CYS A 43 16.50 -20.81 -5.49
N LEU A 44 16.09 -19.56 -5.26
CA LEU A 44 14.76 -19.23 -4.78
C LEU A 44 13.69 -19.55 -5.82
N GLN A 45 13.94 -19.25 -7.12
CA GLN A 45 13.01 -19.64 -8.18
C GLN A 45 12.86 -21.17 -8.27
N LYS A 46 13.97 -21.91 -8.15
CA LYS A 46 13.93 -23.38 -8.11
C LYS A 46 13.12 -23.90 -6.90
N ALA A 47 13.25 -23.27 -5.74
CA ALA A 47 12.45 -23.60 -4.56
C ALA A 47 10.96 -23.39 -4.83
N ILE A 48 10.59 -22.24 -5.37
CA ILE A 48 9.21 -21.90 -5.74
C ILE A 48 8.65 -22.91 -6.76
N ASP A 49 9.40 -23.17 -7.83
CA ASP A 49 8.97 -24.10 -8.89
C ASP A 49 8.79 -25.54 -8.36
N SER A 50 9.62 -25.97 -7.41
CA SER A 50 9.50 -27.29 -6.79
C SER A 50 8.21 -27.47 -5.95
N MET A 51 7.66 -26.36 -5.42
CA MET A 51 6.42 -26.37 -4.66
C MET A 51 5.17 -26.25 -5.54
N ALA A 52 5.29 -25.71 -6.75
CA ALA A 52 4.17 -25.32 -7.59
C ALA A 52 3.16 -26.44 -7.87
N ASN A 53 3.62 -27.68 -8.09
CA ASN A 53 2.75 -28.80 -8.46
C ASN A 53 1.88 -29.34 -7.31
N ARG A 54 2.38 -29.27 -6.08
CA ARG A 54 1.69 -29.81 -4.89
C ARG A 54 1.16 -28.72 -3.94
N GLY A 55 1.61 -27.49 -4.12
CA GLY A 55 1.46 -26.43 -3.14
C GLY A 55 2.46 -26.57 -1.99
N GLY A 56 2.73 -25.47 -1.29
CA GLY A 56 3.58 -25.47 -0.11
C GLY A 56 4.03 -24.11 0.34
N ALA A 57 4.66 -24.08 1.52
CA ALA A 57 5.20 -22.86 2.09
C ALA A 57 6.71 -22.93 2.19
N LEU A 58 7.37 -21.88 1.71
CA LEU A 58 8.81 -21.66 1.81
C LEU A 58 9.06 -20.66 2.94
N PHE A 59 9.86 -21.06 3.89
CA PHE A 59 10.26 -20.22 5.01
C PHE A 59 11.54 -19.45 4.69
N VAL A 60 11.46 -18.13 4.84
CA VAL A 60 12.59 -17.21 4.72
C VAL A 60 13.14 -16.96 6.11
N GLU A 61 14.26 -17.59 6.45
CA GLU A 61 14.85 -17.47 7.77
C GLU A 61 15.34 -16.05 8.04
N PRO A 62 15.22 -15.58 9.29
CA PRO A 62 15.83 -14.31 9.67
C PRO A 62 17.36 -14.43 9.65
N THR A 63 18.02 -13.43 9.07
CA THR A 63 19.47 -13.35 8.96
C THR A 63 19.97 -11.93 9.19
N GLU A 64 21.22 -11.80 9.65
CA GLU A 64 21.90 -10.51 9.60
C GLU A 64 22.30 -10.19 8.14
N GLY A 65 21.96 -9.00 7.67
CA GLY A 65 22.25 -8.54 6.32
C GLY A 65 21.24 -8.96 5.25
N GLY A 66 20.39 -9.94 5.54
CA GLY A 66 19.37 -10.43 4.59
C GLY A 66 19.94 -11.28 3.44
N TYR A 67 19.07 -11.61 2.49
CA TYR A 67 19.42 -12.38 1.30
C TYR A 67 19.49 -11.45 0.08
N PRO A 68 20.66 -11.29 -0.56
CA PRO A 68 20.72 -10.57 -1.83
C PRO A 68 19.96 -11.36 -2.90
N ILE A 69 19.01 -10.69 -3.56
CA ILE A 69 18.15 -11.28 -4.62
C ILE A 69 18.03 -10.28 -5.76
N ASP A 70 18.17 -10.73 -6.99
CA ASP A 70 17.79 -9.97 -8.18
C ASP A 70 16.29 -10.07 -8.42
N GLY A 71 15.74 -9.23 -9.30
CA GLY A 71 14.34 -9.27 -9.73
C GLY A 71 14.02 -10.41 -10.70
N GLY A 72 12.77 -10.46 -11.12
CA GLY A 72 12.28 -11.40 -12.12
C GLY A 72 11.78 -12.74 -11.55
N LEU A 73 11.56 -12.81 -10.23
CA LEU A 73 10.93 -13.99 -9.63
C LEU A 73 9.45 -14.11 -10.03
N THR A 74 8.99 -15.35 -10.13
CA THR A 74 7.55 -15.68 -10.29
C THR A 74 7.11 -16.56 -9.13
N LEU A 75 6.24 -16.02 -8.26
CA LEU A 75 5.60 -16.81 -7.22
C LEU A 75 4.47 -17.64 -7.84
N ARG A 76 4.71 -18.93 -7.97
CA ARG A 76 3.81 -19.86 -8.63
C ARG A 76 2.56 -20.12 -7.82
N ARG A 77 1.49 -20.47 -8.53
CA ARG A 77 0.22 -20.86 -7.92
C ARG A 77 0.39 -21.83 -6.76
N ASN A 78 -0.39 -21.62 -5.70
CA ASN A 78 -0.40 -22.43 -4.47
C ASN A 78 0.92 -22.41 -3.66
N VAL A 79 1.80 -21.43 -3.90
CA VAL A 79 3.04 -21.28 -3.13
C VAL A 79 2.94 -20.09 -2.21
N THR A 80 3.39 -20.28 -0.96
CA THR A 80 3.49 -19.24 0.06
C THR A 80 4.96 -18.96 0.37
N LEU A 81 5.35 -17.67 0.42
CA LEU A 81 6.59 -17.22 1.07
C LEU A 81 6.25 -16.69 2.46
N VAL A 82 6.89 -17.21 3.49
CA VAL A 82 6.64 -16.82 4.88
C VAL A 82 7.93 -16.48 5.61
N GLY A 83 7.91 -15.38 6.34
CA GLY A 83 8.97 -14.95 7.24
C GLY A 83 8.44 -14.68 8.64
N VAL A 84 9.28 -14.12 9.50
CA VAL A 84 8.95 -13.85 10.91
C VAL A 84 9.01 -12.38 11.28
N HIS A 85 9.01 -11.51 10.29
CA HIS A 85 9.00 -10.07 10.52
C HIS A 85 7.57 -9.56 10.75
N GLY A 86 7.38 -8.76 11.81
CA GLY A 86 6.20 -7.93 11.97
C GLY A 86 6.39 -6.60 11.25
N PRO A 87 5.32 -5.92 10.84
CA PRO A 87 5.44 -4.64 10.17
C PRO A 87 6.08 -3.60 11.08
N THR A 88 7.03 -2.83 10.53
CA THR A 88 7.68 -1.72 11.22
C THR A 88 7.57 -0.50 10.34
N GLY A 89 6.59 0.34 10.62
CA GLY A 89 6.22 1.43 9.71
C GLY A 89 6.93 2.74 9.95
N ARG A 90 7.61 2.89 11.08
CA ARG A 90 8.19 4.17 11.46
C ARG A 90 9.59 3.97 12.02
N GLY A 91 10.60 4.27 11.24
CA GLY A 91 12.01 4.16 11.60
C GLY A 91 12.48 5.17 12.66
N THR A 92 11.82 5.26 13.80
CA THR A 92 12.22 6.18 14.88
C THR A 92 12.63 5.46 16.15
N ALA A 93 11.98 4.37 16.49
CA ALA A 93 12.27 3.63 17.72
C ALA A 93 13.16 2.40 17.46
N THR A 94 13.27 1.99 16.21
CA THR A 94 13.98 0.78 15.80
C THR A 94 15.22 1.04 14.95
N ASN A 95 15.44 2.31 14.59
CA ASN A 95 16.55 2.76 13.74
C ASN A 95 17.93 2.69 14.37
N ASP A 96 18.05 2.24 15.62
CA ASP A 96 19.33 1.93 16.25
C ASP A 96 20.04 0.73 15.62
N ARG A 97 19.34 -0.03 14.80
CA ARG A 97 19.92 -1.16 14.06
C ARG A 97 20.82 -0.64 12.94
N ALA A 98 22.13 -0.79 13.15
CA ALA A 98 23.12 -0.42 12.14
C ALA A 98 23.08 -1.34 10.90
N LYS A 99 22.50 -2.53 11.01
CA LYS A 99 22.45 -3.55 9.96
C LYS A 99 21.06 -4.10 9.77
N PRO A 100 20.66 -4.42 8.52
CA PRO A 100 19.44 -5.14 8.23
C PRO A 100 19.40 -6.51 8.92
N THR A 101 18.27 -6.85 9.53
CA THR A 101 18.03 -8.15 10.19
C THR A 101 16.60 -8.61 9.96
N GLY A 102 16.34 -9.90 10.13
CA GLY A 102 15.03 -10.50 9.99
C GLY A 102 14.88 -11.29 8.69
N SER A 103 13.67 -11.64 8.35
CA SER A 103 13.32 -12.25 7.06
C SER A 103 13.33 -11.17 5.99
N LEU A 104 14.46 -11.00 5.31
CA LEU A 104 14.76 -9.81 4.51
C LEU A 104 15.34 -10.18 3.15
N PHE A 105 14.78 -9.63 2.09
CA PHE A 105 15.38 -9.62 0.77
C PHE A 105 16.06 -8.28 0.49
N VAL A 106 17.30 -8.33 0.00
CA VAL A 106 18.12 -7.16 -0.36
C VAL A 106 18.13 -7.05 -1.88
N ILE A 107 17.53 -6.01 -2.41
CA ILE A 107 17.22 -5.86 -3.84
C ILE A 107 18.10 -4.77 -4.46
N ARG A 108 18.79 -5.11 -5.55
CA ARG A 108 19.62 -4.17 -6.33
C ARG A 108 19.26 -4.12 -7.81
N ASP A 109 18.45 -5.06 -8.30
CA ASP A 109 18.02 -5.07 -9.70
C ASP A 109 17.18 -3.83 -10.01
N LYS A 110 17.58 -3.10 -11.06
CA LYS A 110 16.95 -1.85 -11.51
C LYS A 110 16.10 -2.04 -12.78
N GLU A 111 16.00 -3.26 -13.28
CA GLU A 111 15.39 -3.54 -14.59
C GLU A 111 14.10 -4.36 -14.47
N LYS A 112 14.03 -5.26 -13.48
CA LYS A 112 12.93 -6.22 -13.35
C LYS A 112 12.16 -6.01 -12.05
N PRO A 113 10.84 -6.18 -12.06
CA PRO A 113 10.06 -6.31 -10.84
C PRO A 113 10.66 -7.40 -9.95
N PHE A 114 10.66 -7.18 -8.64
CA PHE A 114 11.26 -8.16 -7.75
C PHE A 114 10.53 -9.50 -7.85
N ILE A 115 9.19 -9.49 -7.71
CA ILE A 115 8.40 -10.72 -7.81
C ILE A 115 7.05 -10.48 -8.48
N THR A 116 6.70 -11.37 -9.41
CA THR A 116 5.37 -11.44 -10.02
C THR A 116 4.59 -12.56 -9.35
N VAL A 117 3.36 -12.30 -8.91
CA VAL A 117 2.52 -13.30 -8.22
C VAL A 117 1.46 -13.90 -9.16
N GLU A 118 1.25 -15.20 -9.04
CA GLU A 118 0.15 -15.96 -9.67
C GLU A 118 -0.99 -16.16 -8.65
N SER A 119 -2.07 -16.85 -9.08
CA SER A 119 -3.24 -17.12 -8.23
C SER A 119 -2.93 -17.99 -7.03
N ALA A 120 -3.72 -17.85 -5.97
CA ALA A 120 -3.64 -18.64 -4.73
C ALA A 120 -2.24 -18.59 -4.09
N THR A 121 -1.66 -17.39 -4.01
CA THR A 121 -0.32 -17.16 -3.44
C THR A 121 -0.39 -16.29 -2.21
N GLN A 122 0.62 -16.43 -1.37
CA GLN A 122 0.77 -15.56 -0.19
C GLN A 122 2.22 -15.14 0.00
N ILE A 123 2.42 -13.89 0.44
CA ILE A 123 3.71 -13.40 0.96
C ILE A 123 3.42 -12.80 2.33
N LYS A 124 4.08 -13.31 3.37
CA LYS A 124 3.82 -12.89 4.74
C LYS A 124 5.09 -12.72 5.57
N GLY A 125 5.17 -11.62 6.35
CA GLY A 125 6.22 -11.43 7.34
C GLY A 125 7.60 -11.23 6.75
N ILE A 126 7.70 -10.54 5.62
CA ILE A 126 8.95 -10.34 4.87
C ILE A 126 9.23 -8.85 4.70
N GLN A 127 10.51 -8.50 4.76
CA GLN A 127 11.02 -7.16 4.47
C GLN A 127 11.67 -7.12 3.09
N PHE A 128 11.55 -5.97 2.41
CA PHE A 128 12.17 -5.68 1.12
C PHE A 128 13.05 -4.43 1.29
N TYR A 129 14.34 -4.55 1.02
CA TYR A 129 15.31 -3.50 1.26
C TYR A 129 16.09 -3.15 0.00
N TYR A 130 16.10 -1.86 -0.33
CA TYR A 130 16.81 -1.28 -1.47
C TYR A 130 18.00 -0.45 -0.95
N PRO A 131 19.17 -1.05 -0.76
CA PRO A 131 20.32 -0.40 -0.11
C PRO A 131 20.91 0.75 -0.90
N GLU A 132 20.77 0.73 -2.23
CA GLU A 132 21.32 1.75 -3.12
C GLU A 132 20.36 2.92 -3.38
N GLN A 133 19.15 2.88 -2.84
CA GLN A 133 18.19 3.97 -3.01
C GLN A 133 18.70 5.26 -2.35
N ALA A 134 18.58 6.37 -3.07
CA ALA A 134 18.97 7.68 -2.58
C ALA A 134 17.84 8.37 -1.82
N PHE A 135 18.18 9.02 -0.71
CA PHE A 135 17.25 9.78 0.12
C PHE A 135 17.72 11.22 0.38
N ASP A 136 18.86 11.60 -0.18
CA ASP A 136 19.46 12.93 0.07
C ASP A 136 19.01 13.95 -0.97
N LYS A 137 18.93 13.54 -2.23
CA LYS A 137 18.61 14.40 -3.37
C LYS A 137 17.55 13.76 -4.26
N PRO A 138 16.54 14.54 -4.69
CA PRO A 138 15.48 14.03 -5.57
C PRO A 138 15.99 13.48 -6.91
N GLU A 139 17.03 14.09 -7.49
CA GLU A 139 17.61 13.70 -8.75
C GLU A 139 18.37 12.37 -8.71
N ASP A 140 18.76 11.92 -7.54
CA ASP A 140 19.47 10.65 -7.31
C ASP A 140 18.51 9.49 -7.00
N ILE A 141 17.20 9.76 -6.91
CA ILE A 141 16.19 8.71 -6.67
C ILE A 141 16.21 7.70 -7.81
N ILE A 142 16.42 6.45 -7.46
CA ILE A 142 16.41 5.34 -8.40
C ILE A 142 14.97 4.87 -8.62
N PRO A 143 14.43 4.96 -9.85
CA PRO A 143 13.08 4.49 -10.15
C PRO A 143 13.04 2.97 -10.30
N TYR A 144 13.28 2.28 -9.20
CA TYR A 144 13.19 0.82 -9.15
C TYR A 144 11.86 0.31 -9.72
N PRO A 145 11.86 -0.81 -10.44
CA PRO A 145 10.64 -1.49 -10.82
C PRO A 145 9.79 -1.88 -9.61
N THR A 146 8.53 -2.17 -9.84
CA THR A 146 7.58 -2.57 -8.79
C THR A 146 8.13 -3.75 -7.97
N THR A 147 8.01 -3.67 -6.64
CA THR A 147 8.46 -4.76 -5.78
C THR A 147 7.59 -5.99 -5.97
N ILE A 148 6.28 -5.88 -5.83
CA ILE A 148 5.35 -7.01 -6.01
C ILE A 148 4.30 -6.62 -7.04
N GLN A 149 4.17 -7.39 -8.10
CA GLN A 149 3.15 -7.16 -9.12
C GLN A 149 2.33 -8.42 -9.40
N MET A 150 1.10 -8.24 -9.88
CA MET A 150 0.32 -9.36 -10.41
C MET A 150 0.86 -9.84 -11.75
N SER A 151 0.57 -11.10 -12.09
CA SER A 151 0.87 -11.66 -13.41
C SER A 151 0.30 -10.78 -14.53
N GLN A 152 1.11 -10.50 -15.53
CA GLN A 152 0.71 -9.78 -16.74
C GLN A 152 0.39 -10.75 -17.91
N GLN A 153 0.33 -12.04 -17.63
CA GLN A 153 0.04 -13.09 -18.60
C GLN A 153 -1.27 -13.84 -18.30
N ASN A 154 -1.62 -13.93 -17.01
CA ASN A 154 -2.80 -14.65 -16.55
C ASN A 154 -3.59 -13.81 -15.55
N ALA A 155 -4.90 -14.00 -15.51
CA ALA A 155 -5.74 -13.48 -14.43
C ALA A 155 -5.28 -14.06 -13.08
N VAL A 156 -5.43 -13.25 -12.00
CA VAL A 156 -4.91 -13.58 -10.68
C VAL A 156 -6.07 -13.59 -9.68
N GLN A 157 -6.14 -14.64 -8.87
CA GLN A 157 -7.19 -14.80 -7.87
C GLN A 157 -6.65 -15.30 -6.54
N GLY A 158 -7.17 -14.77 -5.43
CA GLY A 158 -6.86 -15.28 -4.10
C GLY A 158 -5.41 -15.01 -3.68
N VAL A 159 -4.94 -13.77 -3.76
CA VAL A 159 -3.61 -13.36 -3.30
C VAL A 159 -3.70 -12.67 -1.95
N THR A 160 -2.82 -13.06 -1.02
CA THR A 160 -2.68 -12.39 0.27
C THR A 160 -1.26 -11.88 0.44
N LEU A 161 -1.13 -10.56 0.68
CA LEU A 161 0.12 -9.88 1.01
C LEU A 161 -0.03 -9.30 2.40
N SER A 162 0.66 -9.86 3.40
CA SER A 162 0.46 -9.46 4.80
C SER A 162 1.75 -9.31 5.59
N CYS A 163 1.76 -8.35 6.52
CA CYS A 163 2.88 -8.06 7.39
C CYS A 163 4.17 -7.79 6.60
N LEU A 164 4.09 -6.97 5.56
CA LEU A 164 5.22 -6.63 4.70
C LEU A 164 5.78 -5.26 5.05
N THR A 165 7.08 -5.10 4.95
CA THR A 165 7.73 -3.80 5.12
C THR A 165 8.71 -3.54 3.98
N PHE A 166 8.63 -2.33 3.45
CA PHE A 166 9.42 -1.90 2.31
C PHE A 166 10.35 -0.76 2.74
N TYR A 167 11.61 -0.80 2.36
CA TYR A 167 12.62 0.20 2.69
C TYR A 167 13.33 0.69 1.43
N GLY A 168 12.89 1.83 0.90
CA GLY A 168 13.49 2.46 -0.28
C GLY A 168 12.89 2.00 -1.59
N GLU A 169 11.73 1.42 -1.57
CA GLU A 169 10.96 1.07 -2.77
C GLU A 169 10.58 2.33 -3.57
N TYR A 170 10.45 2.18 -4.89
CA TYR A 170 9.88 3.22 -5.75
C TYR A 170 8.38 3.02 -5.93
N ILE A 171 7.94 1.80 -6.26
CA ILE A 171 6.55 1.34 -6.27
C ILE A 171 6.49 0.05 -5.45
N ALA A 172 5.62 -0.04 -4.46
CA ALA A 172 5.56 -1.23 -3.62
C ALA A 172 4.76 -2.37 -4.26
N MET A 173 3.48 -2.16 -4.53
CA MET A 173 2.57 -3.22 -5.02
C MET A 173 1.70 -2.71 -6.16
N ASP A 174 1.71 -3.42 -7.29
CA ASP A 174 0.94 -3.07 -8.49
C ASP A 174 0.09 -4.25 -8.98
N PHE A 175 -1.21 -4.12 -8.81
CA PHE A 175 -2.23 -5.09 -9.21
C PHE A 175 -3.16 -4.50 -10.27
N ARG A 176 -2.60 -3.72 -11.18
CA ARG A 176 -3.34 -3.20 -12.33
C ARG A 176 -3.38 -4.23 -13.44
N GLY A 177 -4.59 -4.67 -13.73
CA GLY A 177 -4.86 -5.57 -14.85
C GLY A 177 -4.84 -4.83 -16.20
N LYS A 178 -5.03 -5.61 -17.25
CA LYS A 178 -5.30 -5.14 -18.62
C LYS A 178 -6.72 -5.54 -18.99
N GLU A 179 -7.24 -5.10 -20.12
CA GLU A 179 -8.63 -5.36 -20.53
C GLU A 179 -9.10 -6.81 -20.38
N THR A 180 -8.22 -7.77 -20.63
CA THR A 180 -8.49 -9.21 -20.55
C THR A 180 -7.93 -9.88 -19.32
N LEU A 181 -7.18 -9.16 -18.48
CA LEU A 181 -6.52 -9.67 -17.29
C LEU A 181 -7.10 -8.99 -16.06
N VAL A 182 -7.81 -9.74 -15.27
CA VAL A 182 -8.43 -9.27 -14.03
C VAL A 182 -7.74 -9.86 -12.81
N CYS A 183 -7.93 -9.25 -11.67
CA CYS A 183 -7.66 -9.89 -10.40
C CYS A 183 -8.93 -10.01 -9.55
N GLU A 184 -8.96 -10.96 -8.63
CA GLU A 184 -10.09 -11.23 -7.76
C GLU A 184 -9.62 -11.65 -6.37
N GLN A 185 -10.39 -11.29 -5.34
CA GLN A 185 -10.13 -11.72 -3.95
C GLN A 185 -8.71 -11.40 -3.49
N ILE A 186 -8.28 -10.16 -3.68
CA ILE A 186 -6.94 -9.72 -3.27
C ILE A 186 -7.01 -9.08 -1.88
N LEU A 187 -6.07 -9.46 -1.01
CA LEU A 187 -5.91 -8.89 0.32
C LEU A 187 -4.51 -8.31 0.50
N PHE A 188 -4.46 -7.02 0.83
CA PHE A 188 -3.28 -6.35 1.38
C PHE A 188 -3.55 -6.02 2.85
N GLU A 189 -2.69 -6.47 3.73
CA GLU A 189 -2.91 -6.32 5.17
C GLU A 189 -1.61 -6.05 5.92
N HIS A 190 -1.60 -5.03 6.81
CA HIS A 190 -0.42 -4.67 7.61
C HIS A 190 0.85 -4.48 6.78
N CYS A 191 0.73 -3.74 5.66
CA CYS A 191 1.86 -3.43 4.80
C CYS A 191 2.35 -2.00 5.05
N TYR A 192 3.66 -1.83 5.25
CA TYR A 192 4.27 -0.57 5.65
C TYR A 192 5.42 -0.19 4.71
N GLY A 193 5.54 1.11 4.37
CA GLY A 193 6.59 1.61 3.51
C GLY A 193 6.54 3.13 3.33
N TYR A 194 7.35 3.62 2.38
CA TYR A 194 7.25 4.97 1.85
C TYR A 194 7.74 4.97 0.40
N PRO A 195 6.86 4.76 -0.57
CA PRO A 195 7.24 4.65 -1.97
C PRO A 195 7.69 5.99 -2.53
N LEU A 196 8.86 6.03 -3.16
CA LEU A 196 9.42 7.27 -3.68
C LEU A 196 8.74 7.77 -4.96
N SER A 197 7.89 6.96 -5.57
CA SER A 197 6.94 7.39 -6.62
C SER A 197 5.68 8.03 -6.04
N GLY A 198 5.43 7.87 -4.72
CA GLY A 198 4.15 8.18 -4.09
C GLY A 198 3.08 7.09 -4.22
N GLN A 199 3.30 6.01 -5.00
CA GLN A 199 2.33 4.94 -5.20
C GLN A 199 2.69 3.69 -4.38
N PHE A 200 1.88 3.38 -3.38
CA PHE A 200 2.09 2.22 -2.50
C PHE A 200 1.32 0.99 -2.99
N ILE A 201 0.01 1.11 -3.17
CA ILE A 201 -0.84 0.05 -3.70
C ILE A 201 -1.66 0.59 -4.86
N ALA A 202 -1.58 -0.06 -6.02
CA ALA A 202 -2.44 0.22 -7.15
C ALA A 202 -3.24 -1.03 -7.51
N ILE A 203 -4.55 -0.86 -7.68
CA ILE A 203 -5.49 -1.92 -8.06
C ILE A 203 -6.34 -1.43 -9.21
N ASP A 204 -6.41 -2.21 -10.29
CA ASP A 204 -7.31 -1.99 -11.40
C ASP A 204 -7.90 -3.32 -11.86
N ARG A 205 -9.18 -3.32 -12.21
CA ARG A 205 -9.89 -4.52 -12.67
C ARG A 205 -9.85 -5.66 -11.65
N CYS A 206 -10.14 -5.30 -10.39
CA CYS A 206 -10.23 -6.27 -9.31
C CYS A 206 -11.71 -6.45 -8.90
N TYR A 207 -12.19 -7.65 -9.09
CA TYR A 207 -13.56 -8.03 -8.77
C TYR A 207 -13.61 -8.98 -7.59
N ASP A 208 -14.81 -9.33 -7.13
CA ASP A 208 -15.04 -10.17 -5.97
C ASP A 208 -14.21 -9.73 -4.74
N VAL A 209 -14.24 -8.42 -4.56
CA VAL A 209 -13.88 -7.63 -3.39
C VAL A 209 -12.38 -7.54 -3.08
N PRO A 210 -11.69 -6.54 -3.63
CA PRO A 210 -10.35 -6.18 -3.15
C PRO A 210 -10.41 -5.60 -1.74
N ARG A 211 -9.41 -5.95 -0.91
CA ARG A 211 -9.29 -5.49 0.49
C ARG A 211 -7.93 -4.88 0.74
N ILE A 212 -7.91 -3.68 1.34
CA ILE A 212 -6.69 -3.04 1.86
C ILE A 212 -6.96 -2.68 3.32
N LEU A 213 -6.22 -3.32 4.23
CA LEU A 213 -6.46 -3.24 5.66
C LEU A 213 -5.17 -2.88 6.41
N HIS A 214 -5.25 -1.93 7.37
CA HIS A 214 -4.15 -1.62 8.30
C HIS A 214 -2.81 -1.28 7.62
N CYS A 215 -2.83 -0.53 6.51
CA CYS A 215 -1.62 -0.16 5.78
C CYS A 215 -1.12 1.24 6.19
N HIS A 216 0.21 1.41 6.30
CA HIS A 216 0.80 2.60 6.85
C HIS A 216 1.98 3.11 5.99
N VAL A 217 1.84 4.30 5.44
CA VAL A 217 2.85 4.95 4.59
C VAL A 217 3.39 6.20 5.27
N ASN A 218 4.69 6.20 5.61
CA ASN A 218 5.30 7.28 6.37
C ASN A 218 6.77 7.48 5.97
N PRO A 219 7.21 8.72 5.65
CA PRO A 219 8.60 8.99 5.25
C PRO A 219 9.62 8.67 6.33
N ALA A 220 9.23 8.62 7.61
CA ALA A 220 10.15 8.17 8.66
C ALA A 220 10.66 6.74 8.46
N ASN A 221 9.99 5.93 7.63
CA ASN A 221 10.44 4.61 7.23
C ASN A 221 11.79 4.64 6.50
N MET A 222 12.13 5.74 5.82
CA MET A 222 13.44 5.93 5.18
C MET A 222 14.62 5.99 6.16
N ARG A 223 14.37 6.17 7.46
CA ARG A 223 15.41 6.20 8.51
C ARG A 223 15.86 4.83 8.98
N GLU A 224 15.23 3.77 8.51
CA GLU A 224 15.60 2.42 8.95
C GLU A 224 17.04 2.07 8.56
N PHE A 225 17.67 1.21 9.33
CA PHE A 225 19.08 0.78 9.17
C PHE A 225 20.11 1.92 9.24
N GLY A 226 19.84 2.94 10.08
CA GLY A 226 20.74 4.08 10.27
C GLY A 226 20.78 5.06 9.10
N ARG A 227 19.81 5.01 8.19
CA ARG A 227 19.73 5.92 7.04
C ARG A 227 19.10 7.26 7.45
N SER A 228 19.43 8.29 6.70
CA SER A 228 18.83 9.62 6.83
C SER A 228 18.18 10.02 5.51
N PHE A 229 17.25 10.98 5.55
CA PHE A 229 16.67 11.55 4.34
C PHE A 229 16.59 13.07 4.43
N HIS A 230 16.61 13.72 3.29
CA HIS A 230 16.42 15.17 3.18
C HIS A 230 14.96 15.48 2.82
N LYS A 231 14.46 16.60 3.36
CA LYS A 231 13.08 17.07 3.11
C LYS A 231 12.73 17.22 1.61
N SER A 232 13.70 17.59 0.78
CA SER A 232 13.50 17.73 -0.67
C SER A 232 13.03 16.44 -1.37
N VAL A 233 13.39 15.26 -0.81
CA VAL A 233 12.91 13.97 -1.32
C VAL A 233 11.40 13.85 -1.10
N ILE A 234 10.90 14.22 0.07
CA ILE A 234 9.45 14.24 0.34
C ILE A 234 8.76 15.25 -0.58
N ASP A 235 9.32 16.45 -0.72
CA ASP A 235 8.79 17.47 -1.63
C ASP A 235 8.71 16.96 -3.09
N SER A 236 9.68 16.15 -3.53
CA SER A 236 9.66 15.54 -4.86
C SER A 236 8.57 14.49 -5.02
N VAL A 237 8.33 13.67 -3.99
CA VAL A 237 7.22 12.70 -3.98
C VAL A 237 5.86 13.41 -4.10
N VAL A 238 5.67 14.49 -3.37
CA VAL A 238 4.45 15.32 -3.49
C VAL A 238 4.27 15.87 -4.91
N ARG A 239 5.35 16.30 -5.57
CA ARG A 239 5.29 16.85 -6.94
C ARG A 239 5.01 15.81 -8.03
N GLN A 240 5.12 14.51 -7.75
CA GLN A 240 4.84 13.46 -8.74
C GLN A 240 3.34 13.33 -9.06
N LYS A 241 2.46 13.95 -8.29
CA LYS A 241 0.99 13.94 -8.48
C LYS A 241 0.40 12.52 -8.56
N THR A 242 0.96 11.60 -7.79
CA THR A 242 0.51 10.21 -7.65
C THR A 242 -0.31 10.04 -6.38
N TYR A 243 -0.95 8.88 -6.23
CA TYR A 243 -1.76 8.53 -5.06
C TYR A 243 -1.20 7.31 -4.35
N THR A 244 -1.18 7.36 -3.03
CA THR A 244 -0.71 6.24 -2.19
C THR A 244 -1.53 4.98 -2.45
N TYR A 245 -2.84 5.13 -2.48
CA TYR A 245 -3.79 4.07 -2.80
C TYR A 245 -4.53 4.45 -4.08
N TRP A 246 -4.33 3.69 -5.15
CA TRP A 246 -4.97 3.93 -6.44
C TRP A 246 -5.91 2.78 -6.77
N ILE A 247 -7.22 3.06 -6.87
CA ILE A 247 -8.27 2.06 -7.03
C ILE A 247 -9.12 2.42 -8.24
N ASP A 248 -9.17 1.54 -9.23
CA ASP A 248 -10.03 1.72 -10.40
C ASP A 248 -10.65 0.40 -10.84
N HIS A 249 -11.75 0.44 -11.58
CA HIS A 249 -12.51 -0.72 -12.07
C HIS A 249 -12.65 -1.84 -11.02
N THR A 250 -13.18 -1.51 -9.85
CA THR A 250 -13.32 -2.49 -8.76
C THR A 250 -14.76 -2.66 -8.32
N ASP A 251 -15.05 -3.87 -7.87
CA ASP A 251 -16.34 -4.24 -7.31
C ASP A 251 -16.28 -4.23 -5.78
N ASN A 252 -17.05 -3.32 -5.15
CA ASN A 252 -17.26 -3.23 -3.71
C ASN A 252 -15.97 -3.27 -2.86
N ALA A 253 -14.98 -2.45 -3.21
CA ALA A 253 -13.69 -2.39 -2.51
C ALA A 253 -13.87 -2.13 -1.00
N GLN A 254 -13.17 -2.87 -0.16
CA GLN A 254 -13.19 -2.75 1.30
C GLN A 254 -11.85 -2.21 1.79
N LEU A 255 -11.84 -0.96 2.26
CA LEU A 255 -10.65 -0.21 2.62
C LEU A 255 -10.78 0.25 4.07
N MET A 256 -9.85 -0.13 4.93
CA MET A 256 -9.95 0.16 6.36
C MET A 256 -8.60 0.40 7.01
N ASP A 257 -8.55 1.40 7.91
CA ASP A 257 -7.39 1.76 8.72
C ASP A 257 -6.15 2.04 7.86
N LEU A 258 -6.33 3.01 6.95
CA LEU A 258 -5.29 3.43 6.03
C LEU A 258 -4.65 4.72 6.51
N PHE A 259 -3.34 4.73 6.57
CA PHE A 259 -2.55 5.90 6.89
C PHE A 259 -1.60 6.28 5.76
N THR A 260 -1.48 7.57 5.49
CA THR A 260 -0.41 8.10 4.63
C THR A 260 0.05 9.46 5.13
N PHE A 261 1.33 9.75 4.94
CA PHE A 261 1.95 11.03 5.32
C PHE A 261 2.94 11.50 4.26
N GLY A 262 2.84 12.79 3.88
CA GLY A 262 3.85 13.44 3.05
C GLY A 262 3.88 12.98 1.60
N VAL A 263 2.71 12.83 0.98
CA VAL A 263 2.53 12.43 -0.42
C VAL A 263 1.60 13.40 -1.14
N HIS A 264 1.47 13.29 -2.47
CA HIS A 264 0.50 14.10 -3.19
C HIS A 264 -0.93 13.71 -2.85
N GLY A 265 -1.30 12.45 -3.04
CA GLY A 265 -2.66 11.97 -2.84
C GLY A 265 -2.78 10.84 -1.83
N GLY A 266 -3.77 10.92 -0.95
CA GLY A 266 -4.12 9.83 -0.06
C GLY A 266 -4.69 8.66 -0.85
N ILE A 267 -5.86 8.86 -1.44
CA ILE A 267 -6.52 7.82 -2.24
C ILE A 267 -7.16 8.39 -3.52
N TYR A 268 -7.00 7.63 -4.61
CA TYR A 268 -7.70 7.83 -5.86
C TYR A 268 -8.76 6.73 -6.06
N LEU A 269 -9.98 7.15 -6.32
CA LEU A 269 -11.14 6.30 -6.58
C LEU A 269 -11.63 6.57 -8.01
N GLY A 270 -11.30 5.69 -8.91
CA GLY A 270 -11.60 5.83 -10.34
C GLY A 270 -13.09 5.82 -10.66
N SER A 271 -13.41 5.98 -11.92
CA SER A 271 -14.79 6.19 -12.39
C SER A 271 -15.67 4.94 -12.27
N GLU A 272 -15.08 3.76 -12.35
CA GLU A 272 -15.82 2.49 -12.31
C GLU A 272 -15.61 1.73 -10.99
N THR A 273 -15.65 2.46 -9.88
CA THR A 273 -15.46 1.89 -8.54
C THR A 273 -16.61 2.21 -7.62
N TYR A 274 -16.80 1.35 -6.63
CA TYR A 274 -17.63 1.62 -5.45
C TYR A 274 -17.14 0.78 -4.27
N GLY A 275 -17.53 1.15 -3.06
CA GLY A 275 -17.08 0.42 -1.88
C GLY A 275 -17.17 1.22 -0.58
N GLN A 276 -16.38 0.81 0.38
CA GLN A 276 -16.27 1.41 1.69
C GLN A 276 -14.84 1.83 1.99
N LEU A 277 -14.68 3.06 2.52
CA LEU A 277 -13.44 3.56 3.12
C LEU A 277 -13.75 4.00 4.54
N THR A 278 -13.12 3.37 5.52
CA THR A 278 -13.38 3.68 6.93
C THR A 278 -12.10 3.70 7.77
N ASN A 279 -12.12 4.49 8.85
CA ASN A 279 -11.03 4.59 9.82
C ASN A 279 -9.68 4.92 9.14
N PHE A 280 -9.59 6.06 8.49
CA PHE A 280 -8.40 6.46 7.75
C PHE A 280 -7.82 7.78 8.27
N ASN A 281 -6.51 7.97 8.04
CA ASN A 281 -5.85 9.26 8.29
C ASN A 281 -4.89 9.57 7.13
N PHE A 282 -5.21 10.60 6.36
CA PHE A 282 -4.37 11.11 5.29
C PHE A 282 -3.75 12.43 5.72
N ASP A 283 -2.48 12.36 6.13
CA ASP A 283 -1.77 13.46 6.77
C ASP A 283 -0.73 14.10 5.83
N CYS A 284 -0.69 15.41 5.80
CA CYS A 284 0.21 16.18 4.94
C CYS A 284 0.11 15.77 3.47
N VAL A 285 -1.10 15.82 2.93
CA VAL A 285 -1.39 15.51 1.51
C VAL A 285 -1.81 16.76 0.75
N CYS A 286 -1.70 16.74 -0.57
CA CYS A 286 -2.31 17.74 -1.45
C CYS A 286 -3.80 17.43 -1.64
N ILE A 287 -4.13 16.21 -2.00
CA ILE A 287 -5.50 15.73 -2.12
C ILE A 287 -5.70 14.53 -1.21
N GLY A 288 -6.64 14.64 -0.24
CA GLY A 288 -6.93 13.51 0.64
C GLY A 288 -7.65 12.39 -0.10
N ILE A 289 -8.83 12.69 -0.61
CA ILE A 289 -9.65 11.77 -1.38
C ILE A 289 -9.95 12.41 -2.75
N HIS A 290 -9.55 11.73 -3.81
CA HIS A 290 -9.90 12.09 -5.18
C HIS A 290 -10.84 11.03 -5.75
N LYS A 291 -12.08 11.38 -6.03
CA LYS A 291 -13.06 10.48 -6.60
C LYS A 291 -13.49 10.97 -7.97
N LEU A 292 -13.34 10.13 -8.98
CA LEU A 292 -13.92 10.38 -10.30
C LEU A 292 -15.42 10.04 -10.35
N GLY A 293 -16.11 10.69 -11.24
CA GLY A 293 -17.51 10.40 -11.52
C GLY A 293 -17.69 9.06 -12.21
N SER A 294 -18.73 8.34 -11.83
CA SER A 294 -19.12 7.10 -12.48
C SER A 294 -20.41 7.32 -13.29
N GLN A 295 -20.43 6.84 -14.52
CA GLN A 295 -21.67 6.75 -15.29
C GLN A 295 -22.68 5.77 -14.65
N TRP A 296 -22.27 4.95 -13.71
CA TRP A 296 -23.14 4.06 -12.96
C TRP A 296 -23.79 4.81 -11.79
N LYS A 297 -24.88 5.46 -12.06
CA LYS A 297 -25.61 6.33 -11.11
C LYS A 297 -26.00 5.69 -9.78
N ASN A 298 -26.03 4.36 -9.72
CA ASN A 298 -26.46 3.62 -8.53
C ASN A 298 -25.28 3.10 -7.66
N ARG A 299 -24.03 3.36 -8.03
CA ARG A 299 -22.88 2.93 -7.24
C ARG A 299 -22.46 4.04 -6.30
N ASN A 300 -22.22 3.67 -5.05
CA ASN A 300 -21.93 4.59 -3.96
C ASN A 300 -20.60 4.27 -3.28
N TRP A 301 -19.85 5.32 -2.96
CA TRP A 301 -18.78 5.23 -1.97
C TRP A 301 -19.31 5.63 -0.60
N GLN A 302 -19.11 4.74 0.37
CA GLN A 302 -19.37 4.99 1.78
C GLN A 302 -18.03 5.32 2.44
N ILE A 303 -17.87 6.58 2.86
CA ILE A 303 -16.63 7.10 3.44
C ILE A 303 -16.93 7.53 4.86
N ALA A 304 -16.24 6.96 5.83
CA ALA A 304 -16.57 7.18 7.23
C ALA A 304 -15.35 7.19 8.18
N GLN A 305 -15.47 7.96 9.27
CA GLN A 305 -14.54 7.92 10.40
C GLN A 305 -13.08 8.19 9.98
N GLY A 306 -12.85 9.32 9.33
CA GLY A 306 -11.54 9.67 8.83
C GLY A 306 -11.06 11.04 9.24
N SER A 307 -9.74 11.23 9.18
CA SER A 307 -9.07 12.52 9.31
C SER A 307 -8.26 12.84 8.06
N ILE A 308 -8.32 14.09 7.62
CA ILE A 308 -7.55 14.56 6.47
C ILE A 308 -6.83 15.86 6.84
N ILE A 309 -5.52 15.89 6.62
CA ILE A 309 -4.71 17.11 6.70
C ILE A 309 -4.18 17.43 5.32
N ALA A 310 -4.97 18.13 4.52
CA ALA A 310 -4.58 18.58 3.20
C ALA A 310 -3.94 19.97 3.31
N ASN A 311 -2.61 20.02 3.28
CA ASN A 311 -1.85 21.26 3.54
C ASN A 311 -0.53 21.34 2.76
N VAL A 312 -0.30 20.47 1.79
CA VAL A 312 0.91 20.45 0.97
C VAL A 312 0.56 20.53 -0.49
N GLY A 313 1.16 21.46 -1.22
CA GLY A 313 0.93 21.66 -2.65
C GLY A 313 1.70 22.86 -3.17
N GLU A 314 1.77 23.01 -4.48
CA GLU A 314 2.42 24.16 -5.11
C GLU A 314 1.55 25.41 -5.04
N LYS A 315 0.24 25.24 -5.21
CA LYS A 315 -0.76 26.30 -5.12
C LYS A 315 -1.85 25.93 -4.14
N LEU A 316 -2.43 26.94 -3.50
CA LEU A 316 -3.50 26.72 -2.54
C LEU A 316 -4.76 26.12 -3.18
N GLU A 317 -5.03 26.53 -4.41
CA GLU A 317 -6.19 26.08 -5.18
C GLU A 317 -6.14 24.59 -5.58
N ASP A 318 -4.95 23.99 -5.52
CA ASP A 318 -4.74 22.57 -5.82
C ASP A 318 -4.91 21.68 -4.58
N ILE A 319 -5.08 22.28 -3.39
CA ILE A 319 -5.12 21.56 -2.13
C ILE A 319 -6.57 21.31 -1.70
N HIS A 320 -6.98 20.04 -1.78
CA HIS A 320 -8.35 19.63 -1.44
C HIS A 320 -8.37 18.45 -0.46
N PRO A 321 -8.98 18.56 0.71
CA PRO A 321 -9.27 17.37 1.51
C PRO A 321 -10.08 16.34 0.71
N ILE A 322 -11.11 16.79 -0.01
CA ILE A 322 -11.97 15.92 -0.81
C ILE A 322 -12.23 16.60 -2.16
N LEU A 323 -11.86 15.90 -3.24
CA LEU A 323 -12.14 16.30 -4.61
C LEU A 323 -13.06 15.26 -5.27
N ILE A 324 -14.23 15.66 -5.73
CA ILE A 324 -15.19 14.80 -6.42
C ILE A 324 -15.44 15.36 -7.80
N GLU A 325 -15.15 14.58 -8.82
CA GLU A 325 -15.33 14.95 -10.22
C GLU A 325 -16.44 14.13 -10.86
N GLY A 326 -17.23 14.76 -11.72
CA GLY A 326 -18.24 14.08 -12.53
C GLY A 326 -19.53 13.74 -11.78
N ILE A 327 -20.14 12.63 -12.12
CA ILE A 327 -21.44 12.14 -11.59
C ILE A 327 -21.24 10.98 -10.61
N GLY A 328 -22.30 10.60 -9.91
CA GLY A 328 -22.32 9.43 -9.00
C GLY A 328 -22.70 9.80 -7.58
N HIS A 329 -22.73 8.81 -6.71
CA HIS A 329 -23.14 8.97 -5.32
C HIS A 329 -21.95 8.83 -4.37
N SER A 330 -21.99 9.59 -3.26
CA SER A 330 -21.08 9.42 -2.14
C SER A 330 -21.79 9.76 -0.83
N SER A 331 -21.56 8.92 0.18
CA SER A 331 -21.98 9.17 1.56
C SER A 331 -20.74 9.37 2.41
N ILE A 332 -20.62 10.51 3.08
CA ILE A 332 -19.45 10.89 3.86
C ILE A 332 -19.90 11.20 5.29
N THR A 333 -19.39 10.44 6.27
CA THR A 333 -19.87 10.52 7.65
C THR A 333 -18.71 10.58 8.64
N ASN A 334 -18.76 11.50 9.60
CA ASN A 334 -17.73 11.66 10.64
C ASN A 334 -16.32 11.82 10.06
N VAL A 335 -16.17 12.58 9.00
CA VAL A 335 -14.87 12.90 8.41
C VAL A 335 -14.46 14.31 8.83
N GLU A 336 -13.29 14.41 9.44
CA GLU A 336 -12.70 15.68 9.84
C GLU A 336 -11.60 16.07 8.85
N ALA A 337 -11.65 17.30 8.35
CA ALA A 337 -10.49 17.90 7.71
C ALA A 337 -10.01 19.08 8.53
N PHE A 338 -8.70 19.16 8.75
CA PHE A 338 -8.07 20.29 9.41
C PHE A 338 -6.72 20.61 8.75
N SER A 339 -6.30 21.85 8.85
CA SER A 339 -4.96 22.26 8.47
C SER A 339 -4.10 22.37 9.72
N GLY A 340 -2.97 21.71 9.74
CA GLY A 340 -1.97 21.94 10.75
C GLY A 340 -1.16 23.20 10.41
N GLU A 341 -0.88 24.05 11.37
CA GLU A 341 0.02 25.22 11.20
C GLU A 341 1.44 24.82 10.79
N ASN A 342 1.80 23.58 10.97
CA ASN A 342 3.11 22.98 10.73
C ASN A 342 3.19 22.18 9.44
N GLY A 343 2.54 22.63 8.39
CA GLY A 343 2.71 22.02 7.07
C GLY A 343 4.19 21.85 6.76
N ALA A 344 4.65 20.61 6.82
CA ALA A 344 6.08 20.32 6.81
C ALA A 344 6.72 20.56 5.43
N LEU A 345 5.93 20.73 4.34
CA LEU A 345 6.46 20.62 3.00
C LEU A 345 6.37 21.94 2.22
N THR A 346 5.58 22.07 1.22
CA THR A 346 5.71 23.17 0.26
C THR A 346 4.76 24.34 0.51
N ASN A 347 3.62 24.09 1.14
CA ASN A 347 2.67 25.14 1.48
C ASN A 347 2.27 25.03 2.96
N LYS A 348 2.02 26.16 3.59
CA LYS A 348 1.76 26.18 5.04
C LYS A 348 0.29 26.44 5.30
N GLY A 349 -0.38 25.44 5.79
CA GLY A 349 -1.42 25.64 6.76
C GLY A 349 -2.86 25.64 6.30
N ALA A 350 -3.23 25.44 5.02
CA ALA A 350 -4.65 25.37 4.69
C ALA A 350 -4.94 24.72 3.34
N SER A 351 -6.12 24.14 3.21
CA SER A 351 -6.76 23.87 1.93
C SER A 351 -7.55 25.09 1.44
N TRP A 352 -7.94 25.09 0.15
CA TRP A 352 -8.85 26.11 -0.34
C TRP A 352 -10.26 25.95 0.27
N ASP A 353 -10.82 24.76 0.19
CA ASP A 353 -12.11 24.38 0.74
C ASP A 353 -12.01 23.05 1.52
N TYR A 354 -13.10 22.57 2.07
CA TYR A 354 -13.22 21.23 2.62
C TYR A 354 -13.52 20.21 1.53
N MET A 355 -14.37 20.57 0.55
CA MET A 355 -14.74 19.70 -0.54
C MET A 355 -14.99 20.50 -1.82
N THR A 356 -14.32 20.09 -2.88
CA THR A 356 -14.61 20.57 -4.26
C THR A 356 -15.38 19.51 -5.03
N VAL A 357 -16.45 19.93 -5.70
CA VAL A 357 -17.28 19.08 -6.56
C VAL A 357 -17.40 19.71 -7.95
N THR A 358 -16.78 19.12 -8.96
CA THR A 358 -16.71 19.68 -10.31
C THR A 358 -17.80 19.16 -11.27
N GLY A 359 -18.66 18.25 -10.82
CA GLY A 359 -19.70 17.65 -11.64
C GLY A 359 -21.07 17.52 -10.95
N GLU A 360 -22.01 16.87 -11.64
CA GLU A 360 -23.40 16.69 -11.18
C GLU A 360 -23.54 15.54 -10.17
N ALA A 361 -22.63 15.43 -9.20
CA ALA A 361 -22.65 14.39 -8.18
C ALA A 361 -23.81 14.56 -7.19
N THR A 362 -24.20 13.45 -6.57
CA THR A 362 -25.12 13.43 -5.42
C THR A 362 -24.35 13.03 -4.17
N ILE A 363 -24.31 13.90 -3.16
CA ILE A 363 -23.47 13.72 -1.99
C ILE A 363 -24.29 13.93 -0.72
N SER A 364 -24.15 13.03 0.23
CA SER A 364 -24.66 13.21 1.59
C SER A 364 -23.52 13.33 2.59
N LEU A 365 -23.52 14.38 3.39
CA LEU A 365 -22.57 14.63 4.48
C LEU A 365 -23.29 14.54 5.82
N ALA A 366 -22.70 13.83 6.78
CA ALA A 366 -23.24 13.76 8.12
C ALA A 366 -22.15 13.89 9.18
N ASN A 367 -22.35 14.79 10.15
CA ASN A 367 -21.46 15.00 11.32
C ASN A 367 -19.99 15.23 10.94
N CYS A 368 -19.71 15.87 9.80
CA CYS A 368 -18.35 16.19 9.37
C CYS A 368 -17.84 17.47 10.06
N ARG A 369 -16.54 17.51 10.36
CA ARG A 369 -15.87 18.71 10.86
C ARG A 369 -15.00 19.33 9.77
N MET A 370 -15.45 20.48 9.28
CA MET A 370 -14.84 21.18 8.16
C MET A 370 -13.99 22.34 8.70
N ARG A 371 -12.71 22.08 8.97
CA ARG A 371 -11.79 23.07 9.53
C ARG A 371 -10.62 23.38 8.61
N GLY A 372 -10.00 24.53 8.81
CA GLY A 372 -8.73 24.87 8.18
C GLY A 372 -8.78 25.22 6.70
N TYR A 373 -9.94 25.50 6.14
CA TYR A 373 -10.08 25.98 4.77
C TYR A 373 -10.10 27.53 4.69
N LYS A 374 -9.75 28.09 3.53
CA LYS A 374 -9.65 29.53 3.28
C LYS A 374 -10.90 30.16 2.67
N ALA A 375 -11.61 29.44 1.79
CA ALA A 375 -12.81 29.94 1.13
C ALA A 375 -13.89 30.41 2.13
N ASP A 376 -14.84 31.21 1.67
CA ASP A 376 -15.96 31.67 2.50
C ASP A 376 -16.89 30.54 2.89
N THR A 377 -17.06 29.57 2.00
CA THR A 377 -17.89 28.36 2.23
C THR A 377 -17.03 27.11 2.25
N PRO A 378 -17.39 26.07 3.03
CA PRO A 378 -16.63 24.84 3.09
C PRO A 378 -16.73 23.99 1.82
N ILE A 379 -17.74 24.20 1.02
CA ILE A 379 -18.02 23.39 -0.18
C ILE A 379 -18.07 24.29 -1.41
N ASN A 380 -17.21 23.97 -2.37
CA ASN A 380 -17.23 24.56 -3.70
C ASN A 380 -17.84 23.53 -4.67
N ALA A 381 -19.06 23.79 -5.13
CA ALA A 381 -19.81 22.79 -5.90
C ALA A 381 -20.30 23.29 -7.24
N HIS A 382 -20.31 22.38 -8.22
CA HIS A 382 -20.97 22.59 -9.50
C HIS A 382 -22.48 22.92 -9.28
N PRO A 383 -23.08 23.88 -10.03
CA PRO A 383 -24.46 24.33 -9.80
C PRO A 383 -25.54 23.24 -9.85
N LYS A 384 -25.27 22.14 -10.53
CA LYS A 384 -26.19 21.01 -10.63
C LYS A 384 -25.86 19.86 -9.66
N ALA A 385 -24.83 19.97 -8.85
CA ALA A 385 -24.55 19.00 -7.81
C ALA A 385 -25.67 19.01 -6.76
N LYS A 386 -26.05 17.83 -6.28
CA LYS A 386 -27.04 17.66 -5.21
C LYS A 386 -26.32 17.28 -3.93
N ILE A 387 -26.25 18.23 -3.01
CA ILE A 387 -25.52 18.04 -1.77
C ILE A 387 -26.46 18.26 -0.59
N SER A 388 -26.50 17.28 0.31
CA SER A 388 -27.13 17.45 1.62
C SER A 388 -26.06 17.38 2.71
N ALA A 389 -26.14 18.27 3.69
CA ALA A 389 -25.27 18.27 4.86
C ALA A 389 -26.12 18.38 6.13
N TYR A 390 -25.85 17.50 7.09
CA TYR A 390 -26.56 17.47 8.36
C TYR A 390 -25.62 17.27 9.53
N GLY A 391 -25.77 18.07 10.59
CA GLY A 391 -24.93 18.01 11.78
C GLY A 391 -23.44 18.31 11.54
N CYS A 392 -23.11 18.90 10.39
CA CYS A 392 -21.74 19.28 10.07
C CYS A 392 -21.36 20.57 10.80
N ILE A 393 -20.05 20.76 11.06
CA ILE A 393 -19.53 21.95 11.75
C ILE A 393 -18.45 22.61 10.87
N ASP A 394 -18.58 23.90 10.62
CA ASP A 394 -17.67 24.68 9.79
C ASP A 394 -16.40 25.14 10.55
N LYS A 395 -15.53 25.91 9.88
CA LYS A 395 -14.28 26.47 10.45
C LYS A 395 -14.50 27.42 11.63
N ASN A 396 -15.70 27.98 11.77
CA ASN A 396 -16.06 28.89 12.86
C ASN A 396 -16.75 28.17 14.04
N ASN A 397 -16.78 26.82 14.01
CA ASN A 397 -17.52 25.96 14.94
C ASN A 397 -19.03 26.22 14.94
N VAL A 398 -19.59 26.62 13.81
CA VAL A 398 -21.03 26.81 13.60
C VAL A 398 -21.58 25.62 12.84
N PHE A 399 -22.80 25.22 13.18
CA PHE A 399 -23.50 24.18 12.42
C PHE A 399 -23.72 24.64 10.99
N PHE A 400 -23.28 23.79 10.05
CA PHE A 400 -23.44 23.97 8.62
C PHE A 400 -24.44 22.95 8.12
N GLU A 401 -25.54 23.43 7.55
CA GLU A 401 -26.59 22.60 6.96
C GLU A 401 -26.81 22.99 5.50
N MET A 402 -27.02 22.01 4.66
CA MET A 402 -27.33 22.19 3.25
C MET A 402 -28.43 21.22 2.83
N LYS A 403 -29.45 21.74 2.15
CA LYS A 403 -30.49 20.91 1.56
C LYS A 403 -30.30 20.90 0.03
N PRO A 404 -30.54 19.75 -0.64
CA PRO A 404 -30.39 19.63 -2.08
C PRO A 404 -31.26 20.61 -2.86
#